data_8020e4c3bca39196dade6f2535b4fffe
#
_entry.id   8020e4c3bca39196dade6f2535b4fffe
#
_cell.length_a   1.000
_cell.length_b   1.000
_cell.length_c   1.000
_cell.angle_alpha   90.00
_cell.angle_beta   90.00
_cell.angle_gamma   90.00
#
_symmetry.space_group_name_H-M   'P 1'
#
loop_
_entity.id
_entity.type
_entity.pdbx_description
1 polymer ?
#
loop_
_entity_poly.entity_id
_entity_poly.type
_entity_poly.pdbx_seq_one_letter_code
_entity_poly.pdbx_strand_id
1 'polypeptide(L)'
;LPDRGGKMSICVLTGDIVGSTDLPAAQRRQVMAILEDTYGLIARDGAGFFDTYRGDGWQMAFDRPALALRLALFIRASLKEAADTFETRVAMATGDGIISSLDLQSAPFIASGRALDAMPRDVLFAHADGGALHGAALLADHISQGWTQAQARAIRPFLHPAATVTQKDVAEATGVTRQAIGQALEAAGYGPISKALSAIEEQAE
;
A
#
# COMPACT_ATOMS: atom_id res chain seq x y z
N LEU A 1 27.35 -14.53 0.47
CA LEU A 1 26.11 -14.38 1.27
C LEU A 1 25.37 -15.71 1.21
N PRO A 2 24.95 -16.29 2.34
CA PRO A 2 24.26 -17.57 2.32
C PRO A 2 22.87 -17.38 1.69
N ASP A 3 22.59 -18.22 0.72
CA ASP A 3 21.28 -18.46 0.14
C ASP A 3 20.30 -18.85 1.27
N ARG A 4 19.44 -17.91 1.68
CA ARG A 4 18.30 -18.19 2.57
C ARG A 4 17.09 -18.56 1.72
N GLY A 5 17.23 -19.63 0.92
CA GLY A 5 16.16 -20.18 0.08
C GLY A 5 15.10 -20.96 0.85
N GLY A 6 14.76 -20.57 2.07
CA GLY A 6 13.63 -21.12 2.81
C GLY A 6 12.34 -20.36 2.44
N LYS A 7 11.25 -21.08 2.18
CA LYS A 7 9.91 -20.48 2.11
C LYS A 7 9.62 -19.75 3.42
N MET A 8 9.13 -18.52 3.31
CA MET A 8 8.71 -17.68 4.43
C MET A 8 7.32 -17.13 4.13
N SER A 9 6.59 -16.76 5.16
CA SER A 9 5.31 -16.10 4.96
C SER A 9 5.54 -14.66 4.47
N ILE A 10 4.94 -14.33 3.34
CA ILE A 10 5.10 -13.04 2.66
C ILE A 10 3.74 -12.43 2.34
N CYS A 11 3.69 -11.11 2.15
CA CYS A 11 2.62 -10.48 1.40
C CYS A 11 3.12 -10.02 0.04
N VAL A 12 2.25 -10.13 -0.97
CA VAL A 12 2.46 -9.62 -2.32
C VAL A 12 1.35 -8.62 -2.62
N LEU A 13 1.76 -7.44 -3.09
CA LEU A 13 0.89 -6.41 -3.60
C LEU A 13 1.13 -6.29 -5.10
N THR A 14 0.11 -6.54 -5.89
CA THR A 14 0.15 -6.38 -7.36
C THR A 14 -0.80 -5.27 -7.74
N GLY A 15 -0.36 -4.34 -8.57
CA GLY A 15 -1.19 -3.20 -8.95
C GLY A 15 -0.93 -2.70 -10.36
N ASP A 16 -1.81 -1.81 -10.78
CA ASP A 16 -1.68 -1.04 -12.01
C ASP A 16 -2.13 0.42 -11.81
N ILE A 17 -1.65 1.31 -12.65
CA ILE A 17 -2.01 2.74 -12.59
C ILE A 17 -3.40 2.95 -13.19
N VAL A 18 -4.29 3.56 -12.41
CA VAL A 18 -5.64 3.91 -12.86
C VAL A 18 -5.57 4.94 -14.00
N GLY A 19 -6.27 4.65 -15.10
CA GLY A 19 -6.31 5.55 -16.26
C GLY A 19 -4.96 5.76 -16.95
N SER A 20 -4.05 4.80 -16.87
CA SER A 20 -2.67 4.90 -17.40
C SER A 20 -2.60 5.31 -18.86
N THR A 21 -3.58 4.94 -19.67
CA THR A 21 -3.66 5.30 -21.11
C THR A 21 -3.94 6.79 -21.33
N ASP A 22 -4.68 7.41 -20.41
CA ASP A 22 -5.08 8.82 -20.49
C ASP A 22 -4.08 9.75 -19.79
N LEU A 23 -3.23 9.20 -18.93
CA LEU A 23 -2.20 9.97 -18.24
C LEU A 23 -1.04 10.33 -19.18
N PRO A 24 -0.58 11.60 -19.18
CA PRO A 24 0.65 11.98 -19.85
C PRO A 24 1.84 11.12 -19.44
N ALA A 25 2.73 10.79 -20.36
CA ALA A 25 3.89 9.94 -20.09
C ALA A 25 4.77 10.44 -18.93
N ALA A 26 4.85 11.76 -18.72
CA ALA A 26 5.56 12.36 -17.59
C ALA A 26 4.89 12.01 -16.25
N GLN A 27 3.57 12.07 -16.18
CA GLN A 27 2.82 11.73 -14.96
C GLN A 27 2.87 10.23 -14.66
N ARG A 28 2.80 9.35 -15.68
CA ARG A 28 3.01 7.90 -15.48
C ARG A 28 4.39 7.62 -14.86
N ARG A 29 5.44 8.25 -15.40
CA ARG A 29 6.80 8.11 -14.82
C ARG A 29 6.86 8.63 -13.38
N GLN A 30 6.17 9.73 -13.08
CA GLN A 30 6.10 10.27 -11.72
C GLN A 30 5.40 9.29 -10.76
N VAL A 31 4.27 8.70 -11.16
CA VAL A 31 3.58 7.67 -10.36
C VAL A 31 4.50 6.49 -10.09
N MET A 32 5.19 5.97 -11.13
CA MET A 32 6.13 4.85 -10.96
C MET A 32 7.30 5.20 -10.03
N ALA A 33 7.85 6.41 -10.15
CA ALA A 33 8.91 6.87 -9.24
C ALA A 33 8.43 6.95 -7.78
N ILE A 34 7.21 7.45 -7.54
CA ILE A 34 6.61 7.46 -6.20
C ILE A 34 6.42 6.04 -5.64
N LEU A 35 6.01 5.08 -6.48
CA LEU A 35 5.89 3.68 -6.08
C LEU A 35 7.25 3.08 -5.70
N GLU A 36 8.29 3.33 -6.49
CA GLU A 36 9.65 2.88 -6.22
C GLU A 36 10.22 3.51 -4.94
N ASP A 37 10.04 4.82 -4.75
CA ASP A 37 10.44 5.53 -3.53
C ASP A 37 9.68 4.97 -2.30
N THR A 38 8.37 4.72 -2.44
CA THR A 38 7.53 4.16 -1.38
C THR A 38 7.99 2.76 -1.00
N TYR A 39 8.30 1.91 -2.01
CA TYR A 39 8.93 0.61 -1.77
C TYR A 39 10.25 0.77 -1.01
N GLY A 40 11.12 1.68 -1.45
CA GLY A 40 12.42 1.93 -0.80
C GLY A 40 12.30 2.34 0.67
N LEU A 41 11.24 3.09 1.03
CA LEU A 41 10.97 3.44 2.43
C LEU A 41 10.57 2.21 3.26
N ILE A 42 9.70 1.35 2.72
CA ILE A 42 9.22 0.15 3.41
C ILE A 42 10.32 -0.91 3.55
N ALA A 43 11.13 -1.10 2.52
CA ALA A 43 12.16 -2.14 2.44
C ALA A 43 13.39 -1.87 3.35
N ARG A 44 13.49 -0.68 3.96
CA ARG A 44 14.57 -0.38 4.92
C ARG A 44 14.56 -1.28 6.17
N ASP A 45 13.37 -1.76 6.56
CA ASP A 45 13.15 -2.46 7.81
C ASP A 45 12.89 -3.96 7.62
N GLY A 46 13.15 -4.52 6.42
CA GLY A 46 12.91 -5.94 6.14
C GLY A 46 13.30 -6.35 4.72
N ALA A 47 13.04 -7.60 4.39
CA ALA A 47 13.23 -8.09 3.03
C ALA A 47 12.09 -7.59 2.13
N GLY A 48 12.44 -7.17 0.92
CA GLY A 48 11.48 -6.70 -0.05
C GLY A 48 11.90 -6.99 -1.49
N PHE A 49 10.93 -6.95 -2.39
CA PHE A 49 11.08 -7.07 -3.82
C PHE A 49 10.17 -6.06 -4.51
N PHE A 50 10.64 -5.40 -5.54
CA PHE A 50 9.87 -4.51 -6.41
C PHE A 50 10.19 -4.79 -7.86
N ASP A 51 9.16 -4.89 -8.69
CA ASP A 51 9.29 -5.02 -10.14
C ASP A 51 8.15 -4.28 -10.85
N THR A 52 8.39 -3.94 -12.09
CA THR A 52 7.43 -3.26 -12.97
C THR A 52 7.24 -4.06 -14.25
N TYR A 53 6.01 -4.10 -14.77
CA TYR A 53 5.70 -4.83 -15.99
C TYR A 53 4.66 -4.08 -16.83
N ARG A 54 4.71 -4.28 -18.16
CA ARG A 54 3.75 -3.72 -19.13
C ARG A 54 3.58 -2.20 -19.10
N GLY A 55 4.51 -1.46 -18.48
CA GLY A 55 4.54 0.01 -18.49
C GLY A 55 3.67 0.73 -17.45
N ASP A 56 2.70 0.07 -16.85
CA ASP A 56 1.81 0.62 -15.81
C ASP A 56 1.54 -0.35 -14.66
N GLY A 57 1.89 -1.63 -14.85
CA GLY A 57 1.80 -2.66 -13.81
C GLY A 57 3.03 -2.65 -12.91
N TRP A 58 2.83 -2.96 -11.65
CA TRP A 58 3.87 -3.07 -10.65
C TRP A 58 3.57 -4.19 -9.65
N GLN A 59 4.61 -4.68 -9.00
CA GLN A 59 4.51 -5.72 -7.98
C GLN A 59 5.51 -5.47 -6.86
N MET A 60 5.05 -5.62 -5.61
CA MET A 60 5.87 -5.54 -4.41
C MET A 60 5.65 -6.79 -3.58
N ALA A 61 6.71 -7.29 -2.94
CA ALA A 61 6.60 -8.35 -1.94
C ALA A 61 7.42 -8.00 -0.70
N PHE A 62 6.92 -8.40 0.49
CA PHE A 62 7.55 -8.14 1.78
C PHE A 62 7.40 -9.34 2.71
N ASP A 63 8.35 -9.50 3.63
CA ASP A 63 8.40 -10.54 4.65
C ASP A 63 7.47 -10.28 5.87
N ARG A 64 6.49 -9.41 5.69
CA ARG A 64 5.56 -8.96 6.73
C ARG A 64 4.10 -9.09 6.27
N PRO A 65 3.55 -10.33 6.23
CA PRO A 65 2.23 -10.61 5.65
C PRO A 65 1.09 -9.86 6.34
N ALA A 66 1.16 -9.66 7.65
CA ALA A 66 0.16 -8.93 8.42
C ALA A 66 -0.03 -7.47 7.97
N LEU A 67 0.99 -6.87 7.36
CA LEU A 67 0.99 -5.47 6.97
C LEU A 67 0.39 -5.19 5.59
N ALA A 68 -0.09 -6.20 4.86
CA ALA A 68 -0.54 -6.05 3.47
C ALA A 68 -1.51 -4.87 3.27
N LEU A 69 -2.56 -4.74 4.10
CA LEU A 69 -3.54 -3.65 4.00
C LEU A 69 -2.93 -2.29 4.40
N ARG A 70 -2.10 -2.24 5.43
CA ARG A 70 -1.36 -1.03 5.82
C ARG A 70 -0.48 -0.52 4.70
N LEU A 71 0.23 -1.42 4.02
CA LEU A 71 1.11 -1.08 2.90
C LEU A 71 0.32 -0.56 1.70
N ALA A 72 -0.83 -1.15 1.38
CA ALA A 72 -1.72 -0.66 0.32
C ALA A 72 -2.22 0.78 0.63
N LEU A 73 -2.62 1.06 1.86
CA LEU A 73 -3.01 2.40 2.30
C LEU A 73 -1.83 3.38 2.30
N PHE A 74 -0.63 2.94 2.68
CA PHE A 74 0.58 3.78 2.63
C PHE A 74 0.95 4.16 1.20
N ILE A 75 0.86 3.21 0.24
CA ILE A 75 1.05 3.46 -1.18
C ILE A 75 0.03 4.49 -1.68
N ARG A 76 -1.26 4.31 -1.39
CA ARG A 76 -2.29 5.28 -1.78
C ARG A 76 -2.03 6.67 -1.21
N ALA A 77 -1.71 6.76 0.08
CA ALA A 77 -1.39 8.04 0.71
C ALA A 77 -0.18 8.72 0.06
N SER A 78 0.85 7.96 -0.34
CA SER A 78 2.03 8.48 -1.03
C SER A 78 1.67 9.06 -2.41
N LEU A 79 0.81 8.40 -3.16
CA LEU A 79 0.34 8.87 -4.47
C LEU A 79 -0.56 10.11 -4.33
N LYS A 80 -1.56 10.05 -3.47
CA LYS A 80 -2.51 11.15 -3.23
C LYS A 80 -1.84 12.39 -2.64
N GLU A 81 -0.79 12.25 -1.86
CA GLU A 81 0.02 13.39 -1.38
C GLU A 81 0.68 14.14 -2.54
N ALA A 82 1.08 13.45 -3.60
CA ALA A 82 1.71 14.07 -4.77
C ALA A 82 0.68 14.73 -5.70
N ALA A 83 -0.46 14.07 -5.96
CA ALA A 83 -1.56 14.63 -6.73
C ALA A 83 -2.87 13.88 -6.44
N ASP A 84 -4.00 14.59 -6.35
CA ASP A 84 -5.33 14.00 -6.12
C ASP A 84 -5.73 12.97 -7.18
N THR A 85 -5.20 13.13 -8.40
CA THR A 85 -5.49 12.26 -9.56
C THR A 85 -4.59 11.03 -9.65
N PHE A 86 -3.56 10.91 -8.80
CA PHE A 86 -2.67 9.76 -8.83
C PHE A 86 -3.29 8.62 -8.03
N GLU A 87 -3.65 7.56 -8.73
CA GLU A 87 -4.24 6.37 -8.15
C GLU A 87 -3.70 5.08 -8.78
N THR A 88 -3.74 4.01 -7.99
CA THR A 88 -3.42 2.66 -8.42
C THR A 88 -4.44 1.68 -7.86
N ARG A 89 -4.80 0.66 -8.64
CA ARG A 89 -5.45 -0.52 -8.10
C ARG A 89 -4.41 -1.37 -7.38
N VAL A 90 -4.78 -2.00 -6.29
CA VAL A 90 -3.89 -2.86 -5.49
C VAL A 90 -4.63 -4.12 -5.08
N ALA A 91 -4.17 -5.26 -5.56
CA ALA A 91 -4.59 -6.56 -5.06
C ALA A 91 -3.51 -7.15 -4.15
N MET A 92 -3.92 -7.59 -2.98
CA MET A 92 -3.08 -8.15 -1.94
C MET A 92 -3.28 -9.66 -1.84
N ALA A 93 -2.20 -10.40 -1.58
CA ALA A 93 -2.26 -11.82 -1.23
C ALA A 93 -1.19 -12.13 -0.17
N THR A 94 -1.48 -13.10 0.69
CA THR A 94 -0.53 -13.59 1.69
C THR A 94 -0.27 -15.09 1.51
N GLY A 95 0.84 -15.59 1.99
CA GLY A 95 1.17 -17.02 1.94
C GLY A 95 2.67 -17.29 1.89
N ASP A 96 3.01 -18.57 1.75
CA ASP A 96 4.41 -18.99 1.68
C ASP A 96 5.01 -18.67 0.31
N GLY A 97 6.17 -18.03 0.32
CA GLY A 97 6.90 -17.66 -0.90
C GLY A 97 8.35 -17.31 -0.61
N ILE A 98 9.05 -16.92 -1.67
CA ILE A 98 10.43 -16.42 -1.61
C ILE A 98 10.41 -15.00 -2.18
N ILE A 99 11.01 -14.05 -1.46
CA ILE A 99 11.18 -12.69 -1.94
C ILE A 99 12.36 -12.65 -2.91
N SER A 100 12.08 -12.90 -4.18
CA SER A 100 13.09 -12.95 -5.23
C SER A 100 12.44 -12.76 -6.59
N SER A 101 13.15 -12.13 -7.53
CA SER A 101 12.77 -12.06 -8.95
C SER A 101 12.68 -13.44 -9.63
N LEU A 102 13.19 -14.48 -8.97
CA LEU A 102 13.20 -15.84 -9.51
C LEU A 102 11.96 -16.65 -9.12
N ASP A 103 11.12 -16.18 -8.18
CA ASP A 103 9.97 -16.94 -7.67
C ASP A 103 8.62 -16.23 -7.85
N LEU A 104 8.45 -15.53 -8.98
CA LEU A 104 7.17 -14.89 -9.35
C LEU A 104 6.03 -15.90 -9.61
N GLN A 105 6.31 -17.20 -9.49
CA GLN A 105 5.36 -18.29 -9.66
C GLN A 105 4.85 -18.84 -8.31
N SER A 106 5.28 -18.31 -7.18
CA SER A 106 4.73 -18.73 -5.89
C SER A 106 3.28 -18.30 -5.71
N ALA A 107 2.57 -19.00 -4.85
CA ALA A 107 1.12 -18.83 -4.71
C ALA A 107 0.67 -17.39 -4.44
N PRO A 108 1.32 -16.58 -3.58
CA PRO A 108 0.90 -15.20 -3.34
C PRO A 108 1.03 -14.30 -4.57
N PHE A 109 2.08 -14.49 -5.41
CA PHE A 109 2.25 -13.73 -6.64
C PHE A 109 1.15 -14.02 -7.65
N ILE A 110 0.82 -15.30 -7.84
CA ILE A 110 -0.28 -15.72 -8.73
C ILE A 110 -1.64 -15.26 -8.19
N ALA A 111 -1.87 -15.38 -6.88
CA ALA A 111 -3.14 -15.02 -6.26
C ALA A 111 -3.41 -13.51 -6.33
N SER A 112 -2.42 -12.66 -6.04
CA SER A 112 -2.56 -11.21 -6.16
C SER A 112 -2.81 -10.76 -7.60
N GLY A 113 -2.11 -11.35 -8.58
CA GLY A 113 -2.34 -11.07 -9.99
C GLY A 113 -3.76 -11.43 -10.45
N ARG A 114 -4.25 -12.63 -10.10
CA ARG A 114 -5.62 -13.04 -10.40
C ARG A 114 -6.67 -12.16 -9.72
N ALA A 115 -6.44 -11.75 -8.47
CA ALA A 115 -7.33 -10.85 -7.76
C ALA A 115 -7.38 -9.46 -8.43
N LEU A 116 -6.25 -8.95 -8.92
CA LEU A 116 -6.20 -7.71 -9.70
C LEU A 116 -7.00 -7.82 -11.01
N ASP A 117 -6.82 -8.90 -11.75
CA ASP A 117 -7.53 -9.15 -13.01
C ASP A 117 -9.06 -9.26 -12.81
N ALA A 118 -9.49 -9.83 -11.67
CA ALA A 118 -10.90 -10.02 -11.32
C ALA A 118 -11.56 -8.80 -10.67
N MET A 119 -10.78 -7.76 -10.35
CA MET A 119 -11.27 -6.60 -9.59
C MET A 119 -12.24 -5.75 -10.43
N PRO A 120 -13.44 -5.41 -9.91
CA PRO A 120 -14.35 -4.47 -10.54
C PRO A 120 -13.71 -3.09 -10.75
N ARG A 121 -14.20 -2.34 -11.74
CA ARG A 121 -13.59 -1.05 -12.11
C ARG A 121 -13.68 0.04 -11.05
N ASP A 122 -14.69 -0.03 -10.20
CA ASP A 122 -14.97 0.92 -9.11
C ASP A 122 -14.29 0.52 -7.79
N VAL A 123 -13.62 -0.62 -7.76
CA VAL A 123 -12.85 -1.13 -6.62
C VAL A 123 -11.37 -0.97 -6.90
N LEU A 124 -10.64 -0.38 -5.95
CA LEU A 124 -9.20 -0.16 -6.09
C LEU A 124 -8.38 -1.01 -5.12
N PHE A 125 -8.99 -1.65 -4.10
CA PHE A 125 -8.32 -2.59 -3.20
C PHE A 125 -9.07 -3.92 -3.13
N ALA A 126 -8.32 -5.03 -3.29
CA ALA A 126 -8.83 -6.37 -3.09
C ALA A 126 -7.84 -7.22 -2.28
N HIS A 127 -8.34 -8.19 -1.52
CA HIS A 127 -7.51 -9.21 -0.87
C HIS A 127 -7.87 -10.59 -1.40
N ALA A 128 -6.89 -11.31 -1.94
CA ALA A 128 -7.10 -12.60 -2.61
C ALA A 128 -7.61 -13.70 -1.67
N ASP A 129 -7.30 -13.61 -0.36
CA ASP A 129 -7.71 -14.58 0.63
C ASP A 129 -9.23 -14.51 0.95
N GLY A 130 -9.93 -13.50 0.42
CA GLY A 130 -11.37 -13.38 0.61
C GLY A 130 -11.78 -13.03 2.06
N GLY A 131 -13.02 -13.36 2.42
CA GLY A 131 -13.53 -13.26 3.79
C GLY A 131 -13.37 -11.89 4.44
N ALA A 132 -12.99 -11.89 5.72
CA ALA A 132 -12.85 -10.66 6.51
C ALA A 132 -11.76 -9.71 6.00
N LEU A 133 -10.64 -10.25 5.51
CA LEU A 133 -9.55 -9.42 4.96
C LEU A 133 -9.98 -8.69 3.69
N HIS A 134 -10.73 -9.36 2.79
CA HIS A 134 -11.28 -8.71 1.61
C HIS A 134 -12.34 -7.67 1.99
N GLY A 135 -13.21 -7.97 2.96
CA GLY A 135 -14.18 -7.00 3.48
C GLY A 135 -13.50 -5.76 4.08
N ALA A 136 -12.44 -5.95 4.86
CA ALA A 136 -11.63 -4.85 5.39
C ALA A 136 -10.96 -4.03 4.28
N ALA A 137 -10.44 -4.69 3.23
CA ALA A 137 -9.85 -4.03 2.08
C ALA A 137 -10.87 -3.15 1.34
N LEU A 138 -12.09 -3.64 1.11
CA LEU A 138 -13.18 -2.87 0.47
C LEU A 138 -13.59 -1.64 1.30
N LEU A 139 -13.72 -1.78 2.62
CA LEU A 139 -14.03 -0.65 3.49
C LEU A 139 -12.90 0.39 3.54
N ALA A 140 -11.66 -0.07 3.65
CA ALA A 140 -10.48 0.79 3.60
C ALA A 140 -10.36 1.51 2.26
N ASP A 141 -10.66 0.81 1.16
CA ASP A 141 -10.73 1.38 -0.19
C ASP A 141 -11.74 2.53 -0.25
N HIS A 142 -12.99 2.25 0.14
CA HIS A 142 -14.06 3.26 0.13
C HIS A 142 -13.70 4.52 0.93
N ILE A 143 -13.13 4.36 2.13
CA ILE A 143 -12.73 5.49 2.96
C ILE A 143 -11.59 6.28 2.33
N SER A 144 -10.59 5.60 1.77
CA SER A 144 -9.34 6.22 1.32
C SER A 144 -9.38 6.75 -0.10
N GLN A 145 -10.33 6.34 -0.95
CA GLN A 145 -10.51 6.91 -2.30
C GLN A 145 -10.75 8.41 -2.26
N GLY A 146 -11.52 8.88 -1.28
CA GLY A 146 -11.86 10.29 -1.10
C GLY A 146 -10.76 11.17 -0.45
N TRP A 147 -9.59 10.64 -0.15
CA TRP A 147 -8.54 11.45 0.48
C TRP A 147 -8.06 12.57 -0.41
N THR A 148 -8.03 13.79 0.14
CA THR A 148 -7.38 14.95 -0.46
C THR A 148 -5.86 14.90 -0.22
N GLN A 149 -5.10 15.70 -0.98
CA GLN A 149 -3.65 15.84 -0.75
C GLN A 149 -3.31 16.20 0.71
N ALA A 150 -4.08 17.08 1.34
CA ALA A 150 -3.86 17.49 2.73
C ALA A 150 -4.10 16.32 3.71
N GLN A 151 -5.16 15.53 3.50
CA GLN A 151 -5.45 14.34 4.29
C GLN A 151 -4.38 13.26 4.08
N ALA A 152 -4.00 13.00 2.82
CA ALA A 152 -2.95 12.04 2.48
C ALA A 152 -1.60 12.41 3.12
N ARG A 153 -1.21 13.70 3.05
CA ARG A 153 0.00 14.22 3.71
C ARG A 153 -0.04 14.04 5.23
N ALA A 154 -1.21 14.24 5.85
CA ALA A 154 -1.34 14.08 7.29
C ALA A 154 -1.32 12.61 7.73
N ILE A 155 -1.98 11.69 7.00
CA ILE A 155 -2.12 10.29 7.40
C ILE A 155 -0.91 9.43 7.01
N ARG A 156 -0.22 9.73 5.91
CA ARG A 156 0.89 8.92 5.37
C ARG A 156 1.96 8.58 6.42
N PRO A 157 2.47 9.53 7.23
CA PRO A 157 3.48 9.21 8.23
C PRO A 157 3.02 8.17 9.27
N PHE A 158 1.72 8.16 9.62
CA PHE A 158 1.14 7.20 10.58
C PHE A 158 0.88 5.82 9.98
N LEU A 159 0.84 5.72 8.65
CA LEU A 159 0.67 4.44 7.93
C LEU A 159 2.01 3.75 7.68
N HIS A 160 3.15 4.44 7.82
CA HIS A 160 4.46 3.80 7.66
C HIS A 160 4.63 2.67 8.70
N PRO A 161 5.06 1.46 8.28
CA PRO A 161 5.12 0.29 9.18
C PRO A 161 5.97 0.48 10.43
N ALA A 162 7.06 1.24 10.34
CA ALA A 162 7.96 1.55 11.45
C ALA A 162 7.66 2.90 12.10
N ALA A 163 6.45 3.45 11.93
CA ALA A 163 6.13 4.78 12.41
C ALA A 163 6.04 4.88 13.93
N THR A 164 6.77 5.82 14.47
CA THR A 164 6.70 6.25 15.88
C THR A 164 6.37 7.75 15.99
N VAL A 165 5.71 8.30 14.96
CA VAL A 165 5.45 9.73 14.83
C VAL A 165 4.25 10.18 15.63
N THR A 166 4.29 11.41 16.15
CA THR A 166 3.17 12.10 16.79
C THR A 166 2.57 13.15 15.86
N GLN A 167 1.35 13.61 16.17
CA GLN A 167 0.74 14.74 15.44
C GLN A 167 1.62 16.02 15.50
N LYS A 168 2.40 16.19 16.57
CA LYS A 168 3.33 17.32 16.71
C LYS A 168 4.46 17.20 15.67
N ASP A 169 5.06 16.02 15.55
CA ASP A 169 6.16 15.80 14.61
C ASP A 169 5.71 16.03 13.16
N VAL A 170 4.51 15.55 12.81
CA VAL A 170 3.93 15.77 11.47
C VAL A 170 3.60 17.24 11.24
N ALA A 171 3.09 17.96 12.25
CA ALA A 171 2.81 19.39 12.17
C ALA A 171 4.09 20.20 11.92
N GLU A 172 5.16 19.90 12.63
CA GLU A 172 6.48 20.55 12.47
C GLU A 172 7.06 20.26 11.07
N ALA A 173 7.00 19.00 10.62
CA ALA A 173 7.52 18.60 9.31
C ALA A 173 6.75 19.20 8.12
N THR A 174 5.43 19.44 8.29
CA THR A 174 4.56 19.95 7.21
C THR A 174 4.33 21.46 7.27
N GLY A 175 4.78 22.14 8.35
CA GLY A 175 4.60 23.58 8.53
C GLY A 175 3.17 24.01 8.84
N VAL A 176 2.31 23.09 9.32
CA VAL A 176 0.92 23.38 9.71
C VAL A 176 0.73 23.22 11.22
N THR A 177 -0.42 23.62 11.75
CA THR A 177 -0.69 23.47 13.18
C THR A 177 -1.03 22.02 13.55
N ARG A 178 -0.74 21.60 14.79
CA ARG A 178 -1.18 20.29 15.31
C ARG A 178 -2.69 20.11 15.20
N GLN A 179 -3.47 21.18 15.40
CA GLN A 179 -4.93 21.13 15.27
C GLN A 179 -5.35 20.80 13.83
N ALA A 180 -4.68 21.39 12.81
CA ALA A 180 -4.94 21.09 11.41
C ALA A 180 -4.61 19.64 11.07
N ILE A 181 -3.51 19.07 11.60
CA ILE A 181 -3.18 17.65 11.45
C ILE A 181 -4.28 16.80 12.09
N GLY A 182 -4.73 17.10 13.32
CA GLY A 182 -5.81 16.36 13.99
C GLY A 182 -7.11 16.35 13.18
N GLN A 183 -7.52 17.49 12.65
CA GLN A 183 -8.71 17.62 11.79
C GLN A 183 -8.55 16.83 10.47
N ALA A 184 -7.38 16.89 9.84
CA ALA A 184 -7.10 16.14 8.61
C ALA A 184 -7.13 14.61 8.86
N LEU A 185 -6.57 14.13 9.95
CA LEU A 185 -6.60 12.72 10.36
C LEU A 185 -8.03 12.24 10.65
N GLU A 186 -8.83 13.05 11.36
CA GLU A 186 -10.23 12.75 11.63
C GLU A 186 -11.02 12.64 10.33
N ALA A 187 -10.90 13.64 9.44
CA ALA A 187 -11.57 13.66 8.15
C ALA A 187 -11.09 12.54 7.20
N ALA A 188 -9.84 12.08 7.34
CA ALA A 188 -9.30 10.93 6.60
C ALA A 188 -9.77 9.58 7.16
N GLY A 189 -10.49 9.54 8.28
CA GLY A 189 -10.94 8.30 8.92
C GLY A 189 -9.80 7.53 9.60
N TYR A 190 -8.72 8.20 10.01
CA TYR A 190 -7.55 7.53 10.59
C TYR A 190 -7.87 6.70 11.83
N GLY A 191 -8.74 7.18 12.71
CA GLY A 191 -9.09 6.46 13.93
C GLY A 191 -9.67 5.05 13.68
N PRO A 192 -10.74 4.88 12.88
CA PRO A 192 -11.26 3.57 12.47
C PRO A 192 -10.23 2.73 11.69
N ILE A 193 -9.51 3.33 10.75
CA ILE A 193 -8.47 2.65 9.95
C ILE A 193 -7.39 2.07 10.88
N SER A 194 -6.83 2.87 11.78
CA SER A 194 -5.77 2.45 12.70
C SER A 194 -6.20 1.26 13.57
N LYS A 195 -7.42 1.30 14.10
CA LYS A 195 -7.98 0.19 14.91
C LYS A 195 -8.15 -1.09 14.08
N ALA A 196 -8.64 -0.97 12.85
CA ALA A 196 -8.80 -2.12 11.96
C ALA A 196 -7.45 -2.73 11.58
N LEU A 197 -6.45 -1.89 11.27
CA LEU A 197 -5.09 -2.35 10.97
C LEU A 197 -4.47 -3.07 12.17
N SER A 198 -4.54 -2.48 13.38
CA SER A 198 -4.03 -3.13 14.60
C SER A 198 -4.68 -4.49 14.84
N ALA A 199 -6.01 -4.60 14.69
CA ALA A 199 -6.72 -5.86 14.88
C ALA A 199 -6.30 -6.95 13.87
N ILE A 200 -5.98 -6.58 12.63
CA ILE A 200 -5.49 -7.52 11.60
C ILE A 200 -4.05 -7.95 11.92
N GLU A 201 -3.21 -7.01 12.32
CA GLU A 201 -1.79 -7.22 12.56
C GLU A 201 -1.54 -8.08 13.81
N GLU A 202 -2.32 -7.86 14.89
CA GLU A 202 -2.25 -8.66 16.14
C GLU A 202 -2.69 -10.12 15.96
N GLN A 203 -3.54 -10.43 14.97
CA GLN A 203 -3.97 -11.82 14.71
C GLN A 203 -2.93 -12.66 13.97
N ALA A 204 -1.92 -12.03 13.39
CA ALA A 204 -0.92 -12.70 12.57
C ALA A 204 0.41 -12.96 13.32
N GLU A 205 0.53 -12.48 14.56
CA GLU A 205 1.61 -12.81 15.50
C GLU A 205 1.32 -14.13 16.25
#